data_2e5f53dd8585de2f475e35a1d904f9fc
#
_entry.id   2e5f53dd8585de2f475e35a1d904f9fc
#
_cell.length_a   1.000
_cell.length_b   1.000
_cell.length_c   1.000
_cell.angle_alpha   90.00
_cell.angle_beta   90.00
_cell.angle_gamma   90.00
#
_symmetry.space_group_name_H-M   'P 1'
#
loop_
_entity.id
_entity.type
_entity.pdbx_description
1 polymer ?
#
loop_
_entity_poly.entity_id
_entity_poly.type
_entity_poly.pdbx_seq_one_letter_code
_entity_poly.pdbx_strand_id
1 'polypeptide(L)' 'GMTDLPEPGTYVHYKNGKHYKVIDVVRHSETEEWMVLYRAEYGDFGLWVRPLAMFMETVERDGRQVRRFEPI' A
#
# COMPACT_ATOMS: atom_id res chain seq x y z
N GLY A 1 -12.73 4.13 -7.47
CA GLY A 1 -12.83 4.11 -8.94
C GLY A 1 -11.47 3.93 -9.58
N MET A 2 -11.47 3.92 -10.87
CA MET A 2 -10.23 3.66 -11.63
C MET A 2 -9.17 4.73 -11.39
N THR A 3 -9.59 5.90 -10.98
CA THR A 3 -8.68 7.00 -10.69
C THR A 3 -8.22 7.03 -9.25
N ASP A 4 -8.70 6.10 -8.44
CA ASP A 4 -8.35 6.06 -7.02
C ASP A 4 -7.01 5.37 -6.84
N LEU A 5 -5.95 6.13 -7.04
CA LEU A 5 -4.60 5.65 -6.80
C LEU A 5 -4.12 6.16 -5.45
N PRO A 6 -3.27 5.38 -4.77
CA PRO A 6 -2.70 5.87 -3.51
C PRO A 6 -1.78 7.03 -3.82
N GLU A 7 -1.97 8.12 -3.12
CA GLU A 7 -1.10 9.27 -3.27
C GLU A 7 0.23 9.01 -2.55
N PRO A 8 1.32 9.60 -3.04
CA PRO A 8 2.61 9.52 -2.33
C PRO A 8 2.44 10.06 -0.91
N GLY A 9 3.14 9.44 0.03
CA GLY A 9 3.08 9.85 1.41
C GLY A 9 3.06 8.67 2.36
N THR A 10 2.77 8.95 3.62
CA THR A 10 2.86 7.96 4.68
C THR A 10 1.52 7.27 4.92
N TYR A 11 1.60 5.95 5.07
CA TYR A 11 0.44 5.10 5.34
C TYR A 11 0.74 4.23 6.55
N VAL A 12 -0.29 3.83 7.27
CA VAL A 12 -0.17 2.88 8.38
C VAL A 12 -0.86 1.58 8.00
N HIS A 13 -0.19 0.45 8.28
CA HIS A 13 -0.76 -0.87 8.02
C HIS A 13 -1.71 -1.25 9.16
N TYR A 14 -2.92 -1.70 8.81
CA TYR A 14 -3.98 -1.93 9.79
C TYR A 14 -3.59 -2.98 10.85
N LYS A 15 -2.75 -3.96 10.48
CA LYS A 15 -2.46 -5.10 11.34
C LYS A 15 -1.32 -4.82 12.30
N ASN A 16 -0.22 -4.24 11.80
CA ASN A 16 0.98 -4.08 12.62
C ASN A 16 1.21 -2.64 13.10
N GLY A 17 0.44 -1.67 12.61
CA GLY A 17 0.58 -0.27 13.00
C GLY A 17 1.85 0.39 12.52
N LYS A 18 2.62 -0.29 11.66
CA LYS A 18 3.87 0.26 11.16
C LYS A 18 3.62 1.18 10.00
N HIS A 19 4.55 2.09 9.78
CA HIS A 19 4.43 3.11 8.74
C HIS A 19 5.16 2.71 7.47
N TYR A 20 4.56 3.09 6.35
CA TYR A 20 5.11 2.82 5.02
C TYR A 20 4.95 4.08 4.19
N LYS A 21 5.97 4.40 3.42
CA LYS A 21 5.93 5.59 2.56
C LYS A 21 5.70 5.14 1.12
N VAL A 22 4.55 5.52 0.56
CA VAL A 22 4.26 5.28 -0.85
C VAL A 22 5.08 6.25 -1.68
N ILE A 23 5.79 5.73 -2.67
CA ILE A 23 6.66 6.50 -3.54
C ILE A 23 5.98 6.73 -4.89
N ASP A 24 5.46 5.65 -5.49
CA ASP A 24 4.88 5.76 -6.81
C ASP A 24 4.05 4.49 -7.12
N VAL A 25 3.31 4.56 -8.22
CA VAL A 25 2.61 3.40 -8.78
C VAL A 25 3.32 3.07 -10.09
N VAL A 26 3.77 1.81 -10.20
CA VAL A 26 4.65 1.39 -11.30
C VAL A 26 4.11 0.13 -11.96
N ARG A 27 4.65 -0.22 -13.12
CA ARG A 27 4.26 -1.43 -13.85
C ARG A 27 5.21 -2.58 -13.57
N HIS A 28 4.65 -3.77 -13.41
CA HIS A 28 5.42 -4.99 -13.42
C HIS A 28 5.89 -5.23 -14.86
N SER A 29 7.20 -5.42 -15.06
CA SER A 29 7.74 -5.49 -16.42
C SER A 29 7.28 -6.74 -17.18
N GLU A 30 6.93 -7.81 -16.49
CA GLU A 30 6.50 -9.05 -17.13
C GLU A 30 5.00 -9.07 -17.38
N THR A 31 4.21 -8.78 -16.35
CA THR A 31 2.75 -8.92 -16.40
C THR A 31 2.04 -7.63 -16.78
N GLU A 32 2.74 -6.50 -16.72
CA GLU A 32 2.18 -5.16 -16.88
C GLU A 32 1.15 -4.82 -15.82
N GLU A 33 1.14 -5.57 -14.74
CA GLU A 33 0.27 -5.30 -13.61
C GLU A 33 0.71 -4.01 -12.89
N TRP A 34 -0.24 -3.22 -12.44
CA TRP A 34 0.06 -2.02 -11.65
C TRP A 34 0.48 -2.44 -10.25
N MET A 35 1.60 -1.86 -9.79
CA MET A 35 2.20 -2.15 -8.49
C MET A 35 2.39 -0.86 -7.73
N VAL A 36 2.22 -0.90 -6.40
CA VAL A 36 2.57 0.23 -5.55
C VAL A 36 3.99 0.03 -5.05
N LEU A 37 4.83 1.01 -5.28
CA LEU A 37 6.20 1.02 -4.78
C LEU A 37 6.22 1.79 -3.47
N TYR A 38 6.68 1.15 -2.42
CA TYR A 38 6.68 1.78 -1.10
C TYR A 38 7.90 1.36 -0.29
N ARG A 39 8.24 2.20 0.69
CA ARG A 39 9.37 1.95 1.58
C ARG A 39 8.85 1.70 2.99
N ALA A 40 9.34 0.63 3.61
CA ALA A 40 9.06 0.39 5.02
C ALA A 40 9.81 1.45 5.84
N GLU A 41 9.11 2.14 6.73
CA GLU A 41 9.72 3.16 7.58
C GLU A 41 10.13 2.55 8.91
N TYR A 42 10.75 1.37 8.83
CA TYR A 42 11.29 0.65 9.99
C TYR A 42 12.30 -0.37 9.48
N GLY A 43 13.02 -0.99 10.40
CA GLY A 43 13.99 -2.03 10.06
C GLY A 43 15.10 -1.48 9.17
N ASP A 44 15.33 -2.11 8.04
CA ASP A 44 16.37 -1.71 7.09
C ASP A 44 15.85 -0.69 6.07
N PHE A 45 14.62 -0.22 6.21
CA PHE A 45 14.01 0.75 5.32
C PHE A 45 13.98 0.27 3.87
N GLY A 46 13.70 -1.02 3.71
CA GLY A 46 13.69 -1.63 2.38
C GLY A 46 12.55 -1.15 1.50
N LEU A 47 12.78 -1.27 0.19
CA LEU A 47 11.77 -0.95 -0.81
C LEU A 47 11.01 -2.22 -1.18
N TRP A 48 9.71 -2.08 -1.33
CA TRP A 48 8.81 -3.18 -1.64
C TRP A 48 7.81 -2.77 -2.71
N VAL A 49 7.26 -3.76 -3.39
CA VAL A 49 6.14 -3.55 -4.29
C VAL A 49 5.00 -4.49 -3.88
N ARG A 50 3.77 -4.05 -4.12
CA ARG A 50 2.58 -4.84 -3.89
C ARG A 50 1.59 -4.53 -5.01
N PRO A 51 0.88 -5.52 -5.55
CA PRO A 51 -0.14 -5.25 -6.56
C PRO A 51 -1.10 -4.17 -6.07
N LEU A 52 -1.43 -3.24 -6.95
CA LEU A 52 -2.28 -2.10 -6.61
C LEU A 52 -3.60 -2.55 -5.96
N ALA A 53 -4.24 -3.56 -6.54
CA ALA A 53 -5.52 -4.04 -6.00
C ALA A 53 -5.38 -4.52 -4.56
N MET A 54 -4.27 -5.18 -4.24
CA MET A 54 -4.03 -5.67 -2.87
C MET A 54 -3.70 -4.53 -1.92
N PHE A 55 -2.97 -3.53 -2.41
CA PHE A 55 -2.63 -2.37 -1.58
C PHE A 55 -3.89 -1.59 -1.18
N MET A 56 -4.83 -1.46 -2.13
CA MET A 56 -6.06 -0.70 -1.91
C MET A 56 -7.16 -1.51 -1.26
N GLU A 57 -6.92 -2.79 -0.99
CA GLU A 57 -7.93 -3.70 -0.48
C GLU A 57 -8.41 -3.30 0.91
N THR A 58 -9.73 -3.43 1.13
CA THR A 58 -10.28 -3.32 2.47
C THR A 58 -10.32 -4.69 3.10
N VAL A 59 -10.20 -4.74 4.41
CA VAL A 59 -10.24 -5.97 5.19
C VAL A 59 -11.21 -5.78 6.34
N GLU A 60 -11.69 -6.88 6.88
CA GLU A 60 -12.57 -6.80 8.04
C GLU A 60 -11.74 -6.84 9.32
N ARG A 61 -12.04 -5.94 10.25
CA ARG A 61 -11.43 -5.93 11.56
C ARG A 61 -12.48 -5.53 12.57
N ASP A 62 -12.76 -6.44 13.52
CA ASP A 62 -13.76 -6.22 14.58
C ASP A 62 -15.12 -5.84 14.00
N GLY A 63 -15.53 -6.53 12.93
CA GLY A 63 -16.82 -6.29 12.30
C GLY A 63 -16.90 -5.07 11.42
N ARG A 64 -15.78 -4.41 11.17
CA ARG A 64 -15.73 -3.18 10.38
C ARG A 64 -14.81 -3.37 9.18
N GLN A 65 -15.16 -2.68 8.08
CA GLN A 65 -14.29 -2.64 6.90
C GLN A 65 -13.26 -1.55 7.11
N VAL A 66 -11.99 -1.92 7.05
CA VAL A 66 -10.88 -0.96 7.17
C VAL A 66 -9.94 -1.15 6.00
N ARG A 67 -9.22 -0.10 5.63
CA ARG A 67 -8.23 -0.20 4.57
C ARG A 67 -7.01 -0.95 5.08
N ARG A 68 -6.43 -1.79 4.23
CA ARG A 68 -5.18 -2.48 4.57
C ARG A 68 -4.08 -1.47 4.88
N PHE A 69 -4.01 -0.40 4.08
CA PHE A 69 -3.09 0.71 4.31
C PHE A 69 -3.91 2.00 4.37
N GLU A 70 -3.79 2.72 5.46
CA GLU A 70 -4.55 3.94 5.72
C GLU A 70 -3.62 5.14 5.65
N PRO A 71 -3.95 6.17 4.85
CA PRO A 71 -3.12 7.37 4.81
C PRO A 71 -3.18 8.11 6.14
N ILE A 72 -2.06 8.66 6.54
CA ILE A 72 -1.97 9.47 7.76
C ILE A 72 -1.31 10.81 7.50
#